data_0e718de5785e755e972c82948e024f8e
#
_entry.id   0e718de5785e755e972c82948e024f8e
#
_cell.length_a   1.000
_cell.length_b   1.000
_cell.length_c   1.000
_cell.angle_alpha   90.00
_cell.angle_beta   90.00
_cell.angle_gamma   90.00
#
_symmetry.space_group_name_H-M   'P 1'
#
loop_
_entity.id
_entity.type
_entity.pdbx_description
1 polymer ?
#
loop_
_entity_poly.entity_id
_entity_poly.type
_entity_poly.pdbx_seq_one_letter_code
_entity_poly.pdbx_strand_id
1 'polypeptide(L)'
;MRLTNEARGNTTTLSVVSTDGVSVPKAVPVRMAAYNATTGLYEVTVPSTTAEAPPLILTWTPASPPGNQNPSSTTPVVPKPVPVYEGVTLTPLKTEPESYPGVLLDLNDLIVIFPADSGVKPVYVMLSSPLDSGIFTRRQLQKKFDSHKYDFGLGEKSANNGTLAEFRDKILEHLADPATVEKGTYHSEVKSKVHYNARTNIVVIIGEDGMFVSGWRIEPGTDQYSFYMKNEVL
;
A
#
# COMPACT_ATOMS: atom_id res chain seq x y z
N MET A 1 6.32 -12.25 -15.51
CA MET A 1 6.59 -11.12 -14.61
C MET A 1 5.27 -10.42 -14.30
N ARG A 2 5.13 -9.87 -13.11
CA ARG A 2 3.97 -9.03 -12.70
C ARG A 2 4.50 -7.72 -12.13
N LEU A 3 3.64 -6.72 -12.03
CA LEU A 3 3.98 -5.45 -11.42
C LEU A 3 3.48 -5.43 -9.98
N THR A 4 4.25 -4.82 -9.10
CA THR A 4 3.84 -4.46 -7.74
C THR A 4 4.03 -2.97 -7.54
N ASN A 5 3.33 -2.41 -6.58
CA ASN A 5 3.46 -1.01 -6.22
C ASN A 5 3.67 -0.87 -4.70
N GLU A 6 4.34 0.21 -4.32
CA GLU A 6 4.47 0.65 -2.93
C GLU A 6 4.17 2.15 -2.89
N ALA A 7 3.14 2.54 -2.16
CA ALA A 7 2.78 3.94 -1.98
C ALA A 7 3.49 4.52 -0.75
N ARG A 8 4.15 5.68 -0.91
CA ARG A 8 4.76 6.47 0.17
C ARG A 8 4.30 7.93 0.05
N GLY A 9 3.42 8.35 0.93
CA GLY A 9 2.82 9.68 0.85
C GLY A 9 2.19 9.92 -0.53
N ASN A 10 2.69 10.89 -1.27
CA ASN A 10 2.20 11.26 -2.61
C ASN A 10 2.95 10.57 -3.76
N THR A 11 3.88 9.66 -3.47
CA THR A 11 4.65 8.94 -4.48
C THR A 11 4.29 7.46 -4.50
N THR A 12 4.31 6.87 -5.68
CA THR A 12 4.12 5.43 -5.87
C THR A 12 5.30 4.88 -6.65
N THR A 13 6.00 3.94 -6.05
CA THR A 13 7.09 3.19 -6.71
C THR A 13 6.53 1.94 -7.34
N LEU A 14 6.87 1.70 -8.61
CA LEU A 14 6.51 0.49 -9.34
C LEU A 14 7.72 -0.43 -9.44
N SER A 15 7.53 -1.71 -9.20
CA SER A 15 8.55 -2.74 -9.33
C SER A 15 8.05 -3.91 -10.16
N VAL A 16 8.95 -4.54 -10.89
CA VAL A 16 8.68 -5.76 -11.67
C VAL A 16 9.15 -6.96 -10.87
N VAL A 17 8.28 -7.94 -10.67
CA VAL A 17 8.62 -9.19 -9.96
C VAL A 17 8.54 -10.39 -10.88
N SER A 18 9.47 -11.33 -10.72
CA SER A 18 9.42 -12.60 -11.40
C SER A 18 8.27 -13.46 -10.92
N THR A 19 7.61 -14.17 -11.86
CA THR A 19 6.55 -15.12 -11.54
C THR A 19 7.12 -16.53 -11.47
N ASP A 20 7.12 -17.16 -10.31
CA ASP A 20 7.53 -18.54 -10.10
C ASP A 20 6.35 -19.53 -10.17
N GLY A 21 5.13 -19.03 -10.01
CA GLY A 21 3.90 -19.79 -9.97
C GLY A 21 3.55 -20.33 -8.58
N VAL A 22 4.38 -20.10 -7.59
CA VAL A 22 4.20 -20.49 -6.19
C VAL A 22 4.03 -19.24 -5.32
N SER A 23 5.09 -18.45 -5.15
CA SER A 23 5.06 -17.21 -4.37
C SER A 23 4.43 -16.06 -5.16
N VAL A 24 4.67 -16.02 -6.47
CA VAL A 24 4.08 -15.05 -7.38
C VAL A 24 3.31 -15.77 -8.48
N PRO A 25 1.97 -15.82 -8.42
CA PRO A 25 1.15 -16.47 -9.43
C PRO A 25 1.39 -15.93 -10.83
N LYS A 26 1.47 -16.82 -11.83
CA LYS A 26 1.63 -16.45 -13.24
C LYS A 26 0.36 -15.83 -13.84
N ALA A 27 -0.81 -16.19 -13.29
CA ALA A 27 -2.10 -15.71 -13.74
C ALA A 27 -2.45 -14.38 -13.09
N VAL A 28 -3.01 -13.46 -13.88
CA VAL A 28 -3.59 -12.20 -13.43
C VAL A 28 -5.11 -12.35 -13.46
N PRO A 29 -5.84 -11.97 -12.39
CA PRO A 29 -7.31 -11.98 -12.42
C PRO A 29 -7.86 -11.11 -13.55
N VAL A 30 -8.86 -11.60 -14.25
CA VAL A 30 -9.59 -10.83 -15.27
C VAL A 30 -11.01 -10.57 -14.80
N ARG A 31 -11.47 -9.34 -14.94
CA ARG A 31 -12.86 -8.96 -14.61
C ARG A 31 -13.47 -8.19 -15.76
N MET A 32 -14.76 -8.45 -15.99
CA MET A 32 -15.53 -7.75 -17.00
C MET A 32 -16.23 -6.54 -16.38
N ALA A 33 -16.08 -5.38 -17.00
CA ALA A 33 -16.82 -4.18 -16.64
C ALA A 33 -18.25 -4.29 -17.17
N ALA A 34 -19.21 -3.88 -16.34
CA ALA A 34 -20.60 -3.77 -16.70
C ALA A 34 -21.00 -2.30 -16.87
N TYR A 35 -21.81 -1.99 -17.87
CA TYR A 35 -22.36 -0.65 -18.01
C TYR A 35 -23.51 -0.44 -17.02
N ASN A 36 -23.41 0.59 -16.21
CA ASN A 36 -24.46 1.03 -15.29
C ASN A 36 -25.27 2.17 -15.95
N ALA A 37 -26.46 1.89 -16.39
CA ALA A 37 -27.32 2.88 -17.06
C ALA A 37 -27.73 4.05 -16.17
N THR A 38 -27.73 3.86 -14.84
CA THR A 38 -28.09 4.90 -13.88
C THR A 38 -26.96 5.93 -13.73
N THR A 39 -25.71 5.48 -13.67
CA THR A 39 -24.54 6.36 -13.52
C THR A 39 -23.95 6.78 -14.87
N GLY A 40 -24.27 6.05 -15.96
CA GLY A 40 -23.68 6.26 -17.28
C GLY A 40 -22.21 5.81 -17.36
N LEU A 41 -21.75 4.97 -16.44
CA LEU A 41 -20.35 4.55 -16.32
C LEU A 41 -20.21 3.03 -16.52
N TYR A 42 -19.02 2.60 -16.92
CA TYR A 42 -18.63 1.20 -16.78
C TYR A 42 -18.09 0.98 -15.36
N GLU A 43 -18.53 -0.09 -14.72
CA GLU A 43 -18.22 -0.39 -13.34
C GLU A 43 -17.66 -1.80 -13.17
N VAL A 44 -16.65 -1.94 -12.31
CA VAL A 44 -16.12 -3.24 -11.87
C VAL A 44 -16.05 -3.23 -10.36
N THR A 45 -16.65 -4.24 -9.75
CA THR A 45 -16.52 -4.47 -8.30
C THR A 45 -15.31 -5.36 -8.02
N VAL A 46 -14.38 -4.84 -7.23
CA VAL A 46 -13.24 -5.60 -6.70
C VAL A 46 -13.57 -5.97 -5.25
N PRO A 47 -13.62 -7.27 -4.93
CA PRO A 47 -13.87 -7.72 -3.57
C PRO A 47 -12.85 -7.14 -2.60
N SER A 48 -13.29 -6.79 -1.40
CA SER A 48 -12.38 -6.42 -0.33
C SER A 48 -11.49 -7.59 0.07
N THR A 49 -10.26 -7.30 0.44
CA THR A 49 -9.32 -8.28 1.00
C THR A 49 -9.59 -8.58 2.47
N THR A 50 -10.46 -7.80 3.13
CA THR A 50 -10.88 -8.00 4.51
C THR A 50 -12.41 -8.11 4.58
N ALA A 51 -12.92 -8.93 5.51
CA ALA A 51 -14.37 -9.15 5.66
C ALA A 51 -15.15 -7.89 6.07
N GLU A 52 -14.47 -6.91 6.66
CA GLU A 52 -15.09 -5.71 7.24
C GLU A 52 -15.05 -4.49 6.30
N ALA A 53 -14.17 -4.49 5.29
CA ALA A 53 -14.07 -3.38 4.37
C ALA A 53 -15.06 -3.53 3.20
N PRO A 54 -15.71 -2.45 2.75
CA PRO A 54 -16.58 -2.50 1.58
C PRO A 54 -15.80 -2.85 0.32
N PRO A 55 -16.43 -3.48 -0.68
CA PRO A 55 -15.80 -3.71 -1.98
C PRO A 55 -15.44 -2.37 -2.65
N LEU A 56 -14.35 -2.36 -3.38
CA LEU A 56 -13.94 -1.22 -4.18
C LEU A 56 -14.69 -1.26 -5.53
N ILE A 57 -15.30 -0.15 -5.90
CA ILE A 57 -15.93 0.00 -7.22
C ILE A 57 -15.02 0.89 -8.07
N LEU A 58 -14.50 0.32 -9.16
CA LEU A 58 -13.75 1.05 -10.17
C LEU A 58 -14.70 1.48 -11.27
N THR A 59 -14.60 2.74 -11.71
CA THR A 59 -15.48 3.32 -12.72
C THR A 59 -14.70 3.89 -13.89
N TRP A 60 -15.25 3.77 -15.09
CA TRP A 60 -14.73 4.37 -16.31
C TRP A 60 -15.83 5.09 -17.07
N THR A 61 -15.52 6.27 -17.55
CA THR A 61 -16.40 7.01 -18.44
C THR A 61 -16.28 6.43 -19.85
N PRO A 62 -17.36 6.00 -20.50
CA PRO A 62 -17.30 5.57 -21.90
C PRO A 62 -16.91 6.74 -22.81
N ALA A 63 -16.14 6.45 -23.86
CA ALA A 63 -15.78 7.45 -24.86
C ALA A 63 -17.02 7.98 -25.60
N SER A 64 -18.06 7.15 -25.72
CA SER A 64 -19.40 7.49 -26.16
C SER A 64 -20.41 6.62 -25.39
N PRO A 65 -21.54 7.16 -24.93
CA PRO A 65 -22.56 6.37 -24.25
C PRO A 65 -23.05 5.23 -25.16
N PRO A 66 -23.20 4.00 -24.65
CA PRO A 66 -23.80 2.91 -25.43
C PRO A 66 -25.19 3.30 -25.90
N GLY A 67 -25.44 3.11 -27.19
CA GLY A 67 -26.77 3.33 -27.80
C GLY A 67 -26.98 4.70 -28.46
N ASN A 68 -26.07 5.61 -28.43
CA ASN A 68 -26.21 6.91 -29.09
C ASN A 68 -25.41 6.96 -30.41
N GLN A 69 -25.90 6.28 -31.43
CA GLN A 69 -25.34 6.35 -32.80
C GLN A 69 -25.85 7.53 -33.61
N ASN A 70 -26.73 8.37 -33.06
CA ASN A 70 -27.16 9.60 -33.69
C ASN A 70 -26.59 10.82 -32.96
N PRO A 71 -25.66 11.57 -33.54
CA PRO A 71 -25.32 12.89 -33.05
C PRO A 71 -26.50 13.82 -33.33
N SER A 72 -27.44 13.92 -32.41
CA SER A 72 -28.36 15.04 -32.38
C SER A 72 -27.52 16.31 -32.22
N SER A 73 -27.79 17.31 -33.06
CA SER A 73 -27.02 18.55 -33.22
C SER A 73 -27.12 19.51 -32.06
N THR A 74 -26.76 19.10 -30.89
CA THR A 74 -26.34 19.98 -29.79
C THR A 74 -24.83 19.95 -29.72
N THR A 75 -24.24 21.10 -29.92
CA THR A 75 -22.78 21.32 -29.81
C THR A 75 -22.23 20.54 -28.61
N PRO A 76 -21.35 19.57 -28.81
CA PRO A 76 -20.77 18.86 -27.67
C PRO A 76 -20.06 19.88 -26.82
N VAL A 77 -20.42 20.01 -25.55
CA VAL A 77 -19.52 20.58 -24.55
C VAL A 77 -18.33 19.62 -24.54
N VAL A 78 -17.30 19.99 -25.29
CA VAL A 78 -16.02 19.25 -25.26
C VAL A 78 -15.58 19.29 -23.81
N PRO A 79 -15.58 18.16 -23.06
CA PRO A 79 -14.98 18.15 -21.75
C PRO A 79 -13.56 18.65 -21.97
N LYS A 80 -13.09 19.59 -21.14
CA LYS A 80 -11.67 19.94 -21.15
C LYS A 80 -10.90 18.63 -21.11
N PRO A 81 -9.99 18.38 -22.06
CA PRO A 81 -9.22 17.16 -22.05
C PRO A 81 -8.57 17.08 -20.66
N VAL A 82 -8.99 16.11 -19.85
CA VAL A 82 -8.19 15.69 -18.71
C VAL A 82 -6.88 15.30 -19.35
N PRO A 83 -5.72 15.84 -18.92
CA PRO A 83 -4.46 15.44 -19.48
C PRO A 83 -4.36 13.92 -19.33
N VAL A 84 -4.64 13.23 -20.43
CA VAL A 84 -4.24 11.83 -20.57
C VAL A 84 -2.73 11.93 -20.56
N TYR A 85 -2.11 11.48 -19.50
CA TYR A 85 -0.66 11.27 -19.51
C TYR A 85 -0.43 10.19 -20.57
N GLU A 86 -0.25 10.61 -21.83
CA GLU A 86 0.28 9.74 -22.86
C GLU A 86 1.64 9.32 -22.38
N GLY A 87 1.67 8.06 -21.96
CA GLY A 87 2.85 7.28 -21.63
C GLY A 87 3.98 8.10 -21.04
N VAL A 88 4.10 8.10 -19.71
CA VAL A 88 5.43 8.25 -19.13
C VAL A 88 6.31 7.29 -19.93
N THR A 89 7.28 7.82 -20.69
CA THR A 89 8.33 7.00 -21.27
C THR A 89 9.04 6.39 -20.07
N LEU A 90 8.60 5.18 -19.71
CA LEU A 90 9.25 4.42 -18.65
C LEU A 90 10.68 4.25 -19.14
N THR A 91 11.61 4.94 -18.50
CA THR A 91 13.02 4.59 -18.62
C THR A 91 13.08 3.08 -18.48
N PRO A 92 13.72 2.33 -19.37
CA PRO A 92 13.71 0.89 -19.33
C PRO A 92 14.01 0.45 -17.91
N LEU A 93 13.01 -0.10 -17.22
CA LEU A 93 13.18 -0.65 -15.89
C LEU A 93 14.31 -1.64 -16.02
N LYS A 94 15.41 -1.44 -15.28
CA LYS A 94 16.45 -2.44 -15.18
C LYS A 94 15.76 -3.71 -14.72
N THR A 95 15.67 -4.68 -15.61
CA THR A 95 14.98 -5.96 -15.41
C THR A 95 15.84 -6.92 -14.58
N GLU A 96 16.49 -6.44 -13.55
CA GLU A 96 17.00 -7.33 -12.52
C GLU A 96 15.81 -7.61 -11.59
N PRO A 97 15.23 -8.83 -11.66
CA PRO A 97 14.18 -9.20 -10.75
C PRO A 97 14.77 -9.16 -9.34
N GLU A 98 14.36 -8.20 -8.54
CA GLU A 98 14.61 -8.28 -7.12
C GLU A 98 13.91 -9.56 -6.64
N SER A 99 14.68 -10.59 -6.35
CA SER A 99 14.19 -11.76 -5.64
C SER A 99 13.89 -11.29 -4.23
N TYR A 100 12.62 -11.21 -3.87
CA TYR A 100 12.20 -11.02 -2.49
C TYR A 100 12.06 -12.39 -1.83
N PRO A 101 13.10 -12.94 -1.17
CA PRO A 101 12.93 -14.18 -0.42
C PRO A 101 12.03 -13.87 0.78
N GLY A 102 10.91 -14.56 0.87
CA GLY A 102 10.07 -14.59 2.06
C GLY A 102 9.04 -13.46 2.23
N VAL A 103 8.88 -12.55 1.27
CA VAL A 103 7.85 -11.51 1.32
C VAL A 103 6.58 -12.02 0.63
N LEU A 104 5.47 -12.10 1.37
CA LEU A 104 4.14 -12.29 0.78
C LEU A 104 3.83 -11.04 -0.05
N LEU A 105 3.89 -11.17 -1.37
CA LEU A 105 3.50 -10.10 -2.26
C LEU A 105 1.98 -9.94 -2.24
N ASP A 106 1.52 -8.76 -1.87
CA ASP A 106 0.12 -8.39 -2.01
C ASP A 106 -0.11 -7.95 -3.47
N LEU A 107 -0.45 -8.92 -4.31
CA LEU A 107 -0.68 -8.68 -5.72
C LEU A 107 -2.13 -8.24 -5.91
N ASN A 108 -2.38 -6.95 -5.76
CA ASN A 108 -3.68 -6.33 -5.97
C ASN A 108 -3.81 -5.82 -7.41
N ASP A 109 -3.42 -6.64 -8.38
CA ASP A 109 -3.51 -6.34 -9.80
C ASP A 109 -4.62 -7.14 -10.48
N LEU A 110 -5.22 -6.54 -11.49
CA LEU A 110 -6.23 -7.19 -12.31
C LEU A 110 -6.23 -6.62 -13.73
N ILE A 111 -6.75 -7.39 -14.66
CA ILE A 111 -7.09 -6.91 -16.02
C ILE A 111 -8.58 -6.67 -16.06
N VAL A 112 -8.98 -5.45 -16.42
CA VAL A 112 -10.37 -5.11 -16.69
C VAL A 112 -10.60 -5.16 -18.18
N ILE A 113 -11.58 -5.94 -18.60
CA ILE A 113 -12.06 -5.99 -19.98
C ILE A 113 -13.44 -5.33 -20.07
N PHE A 114 -13.70 -4.70 -21.19
CA PHE A 114 -14.92 -3.95 -21.43
C PHE A 114 -15.74 -4.64 -22.55
N PRO A 115 -17.05 -4.41 -22.62
CA PRO A 115 -17.86 -4.86 -23.76
C PRO A 115 -17.25 -4.39 -25.09
N ALA A 116 -17.41 -5.19 -26.14
CA ALA A 116 -16.80 -4.92 -27.45
C ALA A 116 -17.20 -3.58 -28.06
N ASP A 117 -18.41 -3.12 -27.77
CA ASP A 117 -19.00 -1.86 -28.23
C ASP A 117 -18.63 -0.63 -27.36
N SER A 118 -17.90 -0.83 -26.30
CA SER A 118 -17.50 0.24 -25.38
C SER A 118 -16.47 1.21 -25.95
N GLY A 119 -15.72 0.79 -26.98
CA GLY A 119 -14.57 1.52 -27.50
C GLY A 119 -13.35 1.55 -26.55
N VAL A 120 -13.44 0.94 -25.36
CA VAL A 120 -12.38 0.90 -24.36
C VAL A 120 -11.56 -0.39 -24.50
N LYS A 121 -10.25 -0.26 -24.60
CA LYS A 121 -9.32 -1.41 -24.61
C LYS A 121 -9.20 -2.01 -23.20
N PRO A 122 -8.79 -3.28 -23.09
CA PRO A 122 -8.44 -3.86 -21.78
C PRO A 122 -7.42 -3.01 -21.02
N VAL A 123 -7.66 -2.83 -19.73
CA VAL A 123 -6.80 -2.02 -18.85
C VAL A 123 -6.20 -2.90 -17.76
N TYR A 124 -4.89 -2.83 -17.58
CA TYR A 124 -4.22 -3.42 -16.43
C TYR A 124 -4.29 -2.43 -15.26
N VAL A 125 -4.85 -2.86 -14.15
CA VAL A 125 -5.07 -2.04 -12.96
C VAL A 125 -4.26 -2.62 -11.82
N MET A 126 -3.53 -1.77 -11.13
CA MET A 126 -2.88 -2.09 -9.86
C MET A 126 -3.50 -1.25 -8.75
N LEU A 127 -3.88 -1.92 -7.67
CA LEU A 127 -4.42 -1.26 -6.49
C LEU A 127 -3.33 -1.19 -5.42
N SER A 128 -3.23 -0.06 -4.76
CA SER A 128 -2.38 0.06 -3.58
C SER A 128 -2.90 -0.82 -2.45
N SER A 129 -1.99 -1.38 -1.66
CA SER A 129 -2.38 -2.11 -0.47
C SER A 129 -3.12 -1.19 0.52
N PRO A 130 -4.22 -1.64 1.16
CA PRO A 130 -4.86 -0.87 2.24
C PRO A 130 -3.92 -0.59 3.43
N LEU A 131 -2.81 -1.33 3.51
CA LEU A 131 -1.76 -1.13 4.53
C LEU A 131 -0.73 -0.06 4.11
N ASP A 132 -0.73 0.35 2.83
CA ASP A 132 0.06 1.48 2.34
C ASP A 132 -0.73 2.77 2.60
N SER A 133 -0.73 3.25 3.82
CA SER A 133 -1.50 4.43 4.23
C SER A 133 -0.85 5.18 5.38
N GLY A 134 -0.99 6.51 5.36
CA GLY A 134 -0.39 7.37 6.38
C GLY A 134 1.13 7.23 6.40
N ILE A 135 1.66 6.87 7.56
CA ILE A 135 3.10 6.69 7.80
C ILE A 135 3.61 5.27 7.48
N PHE A 136 2.75 4.38 6.98
CA PHE A 136 3.09 2.97 6.80
C PHE A 136 3.16 2.56 5.34
N THR A 137 4.04 1.60 5.07
CA THR A 137 3.94 0.74 3.90
C THR A 137 3.75 -0.70 4.36
N ARG A 138 2.95 -1.48 3.61
CA ARG A 138 2.76 -2.90 3.88
C ARG A 138 4.10 -3.65 3.94
N ARG A 139 5.01 -3.31 3.04
CA ARG A 139 6.36 -3.89 2.98
C ARG A 139 7.12 -3.66 4.29
N GLN A 140 7.09 -2.43 4.84
CA GLN A 140 7.79 -2.11 6.08
C GLN A 140 7.13 -2.80 7.28
N LEU A 141 5.80 -2.81 7.35
CA LEU A 141 5.08 -3.54 8.38
C LEU A 141 5.46 -5.02 8.38
N GLN A 142 5.43 -5.68 7.22
CA GLN A 142 5.80 -7.08 7.09
C GLN A 142 7.24 -7.35 7.48
N LYS A 143 8.19 -6.52 7.03
CA LYS A 143 9.61 -6.64 7.36
C LYS A 143 9.86 -6.60 8.88
N LYS A 144 9.04 -5.83 9.61
CA LYS A 144 9.22 -5.62 11.06
C LYS A 144 8.33 -6.53 11.92
N PHE A 145 7.28 -7.08 11.35
CA PHE A 145 6.31 -7.91 12.07
C PHE A 145 6.96 -9.10 12.77
N ASP A 146 7.65 -9.95 12.04
CA ASP A 146 8.21 -11.19 12.61
C ASP A 146 9.22 -10.95 13.72
N SER A 147 9.97 -9.85 13.65
CA SER A 147 10.97 -9.48 14.67
C SER A 147 10.36 -8.85 15.92
N HIS A 148 9.22 -8.15 15.79
CA HIS A 148 8.71 -7.26 16.85
C HIS A 148 7.25 -7.52 17.25
N LYS A 149 6.56 -8.49 16.65
CA LYS A 149 5.15 -8.81 16.96
C LYS A 149 4.89 -9.11 18.44
N TYR A 150 5.85 -9.71 19.12
CA TYR A 150 5.76 -10.01 20.55
C TYR A 150 5.77 -8.75 21.42
N ASP A 151 6.57 -7.76 21.03
CA ASP A 151 6.67 -6.48 21.75
C ASP A 151 5.35 -5.72 21.74
N PHE A 152 4.55 -5.91 20.68
CA PHE A 152 3.23 -5.30 20.50
C PHE A 152 2.06 -6.22 20.87
N GLY A 153 2.34 -7.35 21.54
CA GLY A 153 1.31 -8.24 22.08
C GLY A 153 0.61 -9.15 21.04
N LEU A 154 1.22 -9.35 19.87
CA LEU A 154 0.63 -10.16 18.80
C LEU A 154 1.02 -11.65 18.86
N GLY A 155 1.96 -12.01 19.73
CA GLY A 155 2.31 -13.40 20.05
C GLY A 155 2.72 -14.24 18.83
N GLU A 156 2.17 -15.44 18.76
CA GLU A 156 2.50 -16.46 17.74
C GLU A 156 1.82 -16.23 16.38
N LYS A 157 1.14 -15.09 16.18
CA LYS A 157 0.45 -14.82 14.91
C LYS A 157 1.42 -14.79 13.73
N SER A 158 1.00 -15.37 12.62
CA SER A 158 1.73 -15.32 11.35
C SER A 158 1.36 -14.06 10.57
N ALA A 159 2.30 -13.55 9.75
CA ALA A 159 2.07 -12.39 8.93
C ALA A 159 0.99 -12.65 7.85
N ASN A 160 -0.07 -11.86 7.89
CA ASN A 160 -1.12 -11.76 6.87
C ASN A 160 -1.72 -10.35 6.93
N ASN A 161 -2.61 -10.00 6.00
CA ASN A 161 -3.16 -8.64 5.95
C ASN A 161 -3.87 -8.22 7.26
N GLY A 162 -4.59 -9.15 7.91
CA GLY A 162 -5.26 -8.87 9.18
C GLY A 162 -4.27 -8.62 10.32
N THR A 163 -3.28 -9.50 10.49
CA THR A 163 -2.28 -9.36 11.56
C THR A 163 -1.33 -8.18 11.33
N LEU A 164 -1.04 -7.84 10.08
CA LEU A 164 -0.28 -6.61 9.76
C LEU A 164 -1.09 -5.35 10.06
N ALA A 165 -2.41 -5.38 9.84
CA ALA A 165 -3.30 -4.29 10.24
C ALA A 165 -3.33 -4.14 11.77
N GLU A 166 -3.48 -5.24 12.52
CA GLU A 166 -3.39 -5.20 13.98
C GLU A 166 -2.04 -4.64 14.47
N PHE A 167 -0.94 -5.05 13.83
CA PHE A 167 0.40 -4.53 14.17
C PHE A 167 0.51 -3.02 13.93
N ARG A 168 0.02 -2.55 12.78
CA ARG A 168 -0.10 -1.12 12.46
C ARG A 168 -0.91 -0.37 13.54
N ASP A 169 -2.06 -0.91 13.91
CA ASP A 169 -2.96 -0.28 14.86
C ASP A 169 -2.33 -0.20 16.26
N LYS A 170 -1.58 -1.23 16.68
CA LYS A 170 -0.78 -1.18 17.92
C LYS A 170 0.33 -0.13 17.90
N ILE A 171 0.96 0.08 16.76
CA ILE A 171 1.95 1.16 16.60
C ILE A 171 1.24 2.52 16.68
N LEU A 172 0.08 2.68 16.06
CA LEU A 172 -0.70 3.92 16.14
C LEU A 172 -1.20 4.19 17.57
N GLU A 173 -1.68 3.17 18.29
CA GLU A 173 -2.03 3.27 19.71
C GLU A 173 -0.86 3.79 20.55
N HIS A 174 0.35 3.24 20.32
CA HIS A 174 1.55 3.70 21.00
C HIS A 174 1.87 5.16 20.69
N LEU A 175 1.81 5.57 19.42
CA LEU A 175 2.09 6.95 19.01
C LEU A 175 1.04 7.95 19.54
N ALA A 176 -0.20 7.51 19.72
CA ALA A 176 -1.30 8.33 20.24
C ALA A 176 -1.36 8.36 21.78
N ASP A 177 -0.63 7.50 22.47
CA ASP A 177 -0.61 7.46 23.94
C ASP A 177 -0.01 8.76 24.50
N PRO A 178 -0.72 9.50 25.37
CA PRO A 178 -0.21 10.73 25.98
C PRO A 178 1.12 10.56 26.77
N ALA A 179 1.47 9.34 27.18
CA ALA A 179 2.74 9.05 27.85
C ALA A 179 3.89 8.79 26.88
N THR A 180 3.60 8.74 25.58
CA THR A 180 4.64 8.62 24.55
C THR A 180 5.19 10.00 24.23
N VAL A 181 6.50 10.12 24.30
CA VAL A 181 7.24 11.37 24.06
C VAL A 181 8.27 11.18 22.95
N GLU A 182 8.47 12.20 22.13
CA GLU A 182 9.62 12.24 21.23
C GLU A 182 10.89 12.41 22.05
N LYS A 183 11.79 11.43 21.96
CA LYS A 183 13.03 11.40 22.73
C LYS A 183 14.16 10.81 21.90
N GLY A 184 14.98 11.68 21.34
CA GLY A 184 16.21 11.31 20.65
C GLY A 184 16.04 10.75 19.24
N THR A 185 17.08 10.06 18.77
CA THR A 185 17.23 9.57 17.40
C THR A 185 17.65 8.11 17.35
N TYR A 186 17.55 7.51 16.16
CA TYR A 186 18.05 6.16 15.92
C TYR A 186 19.34 6.21 15.07
N HIS A 187 20.42 5.60 15.56
CA HIS A 187 21.74 5.70 14.94
C HIS A 187 21.79 5.19 13.48
N SER A 188 20.96 4.20 13.15
CA SER A 188 20.91 3.62 11.79
C SER A 188 20.03 4.41 10.81
N GLU A 189 19.31 5.43 11.27
CA GLU A 189 18.43 6.25 10.44
C GLU A 189 18.65 7.73 10.80
N VAL A 190 19.40 8.42 9.94
CA VAL A 190 19.80 9.83 10.18
C VAL A 190 18.56 10.72 10.27
N LYS A 191 18.53 11.62 11.26
CA LYS A 191 17.42 12.55 11.54
C LYS A 191 16.06 11.88 11.84
N SER A 192 16.06 10.60 12.20
CA SER A 192 14.87 9.95 12.70
C SER A 192 14.44 10.50 14.04
N LYS A 193 13.18 10.26 14.38
CA LYS A 193 12.57 10.59 15.67
C LYS A 193 12.21 9.30 16.40
N VAL A 194 12.64 9.17 17.65
CA VAL A 194 12.27 8.06 18.51
C VAL A 194 11.11 8.49 19.41
N HIS A 195 10.00 7.79 19.34
CA HIS A 195 8.83 7.95 20.18
C HIS A 195 8.87 6.89 21.28
N TYR A 196 9.20 7.31 22.49
CA TYR A 196 9.39 6.42 23.64
C TYR A 196 8.26 6.54 24.65
N ASN A 197 7.81 5.41 25.17
CA ASN A 197 6.83 5.35 26.26
C ASN A 197 7.42 4.63 27.47
N ALA A 198 7.62 5.38 28.56
CA ALA A 198 8.25 4.86 29.78
C ALA A 198 7.39 3.83 30.54
N ARG A 199 6.06 3.75 30.27
CA ARG A 199 5.19 2.76 30.91
C ARG A 199 5.32 1.38 30.29
N THR A 200 5.53 1.33 28.98
CA THR A 200 5.62 0.08 28.20
C THR A 200 7.06 -0.28 27.84
N ASN A 201 7.99 0.68 27.94
CA ASN A 201 9.36 0.62 27.43
C ASN A 201 9.41 0.34 25.92
N ILE A 202 8.36 0.67 25.19
CA ILE A 202 8.31 0.55 23.73
C ILE A 202 8.85 1.82 23.10
N VAL A 203 9.61 1.65 22.03
CA VAL A 203 10.05 2.72 21.13
C VAL A 203 9.44 2.50 19.75
N VAL A 204 9.06 3.59 19.09
CA VAL A 204 8.68 3.62 17.68
C VAL A 204 9.54 4.66 16.98
N ILE A 205 10.09 4.31 15.85
CA ILE A 205 11.01 5.15 15.08
C ILE A 205 10.31 5.62 13.81
N ILE A 206 10.29 6.94 13.62
CA ILE A 206 9.80 7.62 12.43
C ILE A 206 10.99 8.25 11.72
N GLY A 207 11.14 8.00 10.42
CA GLY A 207 12.21 8.55 9.60
C GLY A 207 12.06 10.05 9.35
N GLU A 208 13.08 10.66 8.74
CA GLU A 208 13.05 12.07 8.31
C GLU A 208 11.91 12.33 7.32
N ASP A 209 11.55 11.34 6.50
CA ASP A 209 10.44 11.37 5.55
C ASP A 209 9.05 11.24 6.21
N GLY A 210 8.99 11.12 7.54
CA GLY A 210 7.76 10.91 8.30
C GLY A 210 7.23 9.48 8.25
N MET A 211 7.95 8.51 7.67
CA MET A 211 7.50 7.14 7.54
C MET A 211 7.95 6.27 8.72
N PHE A 212 7.16 5.24 9.02
CA PHE A 212 7.51 4.23 10.03
C PHE A 212 8.75 3.44 9.60
N VAL A 213 9.75 3.42 10.46
CA VAL A 213 11.01 2.68 10.26
C VAL A 213 11.01 1.36 11.03
N SER A 214 10.74 1.42 12.33
CA SER A 214 10.76 0.25 13.22
C SER A 214 10.12 0.57 14.57
N GLY A 215 9.93 -0.45 15.41
CA GLY A 215 9.51 -0.28 16.79
C GLY A 215 9.68 -1.59 17.55
N TRP A 216 10.11 -1.51 18.81
CA TRP A 216 10.32 -2.66 19.70
C TRP A 216 10.33 -2.22 21.15
N ARG A 217 10.36 -3.20 22.05
CA ARG A 217 10.56 -2.97 23.48
C ARG A 217 12.04 -2.93 23.80
N ILE A 218 12.47 -1.90 24.52
CA ILE A 218 13.81 -1.84 25.12
C ILE A 218 13.72 -2.33 26.57
N GLU A 219 14.58 -3.29 26.93
CA GLU A 219 14.53 -3.93 28.24
C GLU A 219 15.32 -3.11 29.27
N PRO A 220 14.68 -2.65 30.39
CA PRO A 220 15.36 -2.00 31.49
C PRO A 220 16.48 -2.87 32.04
N GLY A 221 17.63 -2.26 32.33
CA GLY A 221 18.80 -2.96 32.85
C GLY A 221 19.76 -3.49 31.80
N THR A 222 19.41 -3.38 30.50
CA THR A 222 20.35 -3.68 29.39
C THR A 222 21.27 -2.48 29.10
N ASP A 223 22.41 -2.76 28.46
CA ASP A 223 23.34 -1.72 27.99
C ASP A 223 22.66 -0.79 26.98
N GLN A 224 21.82 -1.33 26.09
CA GLN A 224 21.06 -0.54 25.13
C GLN A 224 20.13 0.44 25.84
N TYR A 225 19.36 -0.02 26.83
CA TYR A 225 18.46 0.83 27.60
C TYR A 225 19.24 1.95 28.32
N SER A 226 20.33 1.57 29.02
CA SER A 226 21.17 2.51 29.78
C SER A 226 21.81 3.55 28.88
N PHE A 227 22.31 3.12 27.72
CA PHE A 227 22.89 4.01 26.72
C PHE A 227 21.85 4.98 26.15
N TYR A 228 20.68 4.48 25.76
CA TYR A 228 19.60 5.30 25.23
C TYR A 228 19.09 6.33 26.24
N MET A 229 18.87 5.90 27.49
CA MET A 229 18.42 6.84 28.55
C MET A 229 19.42 7.97 28.83
N LYS A 230 20.70 7.72 28.64
CA LYS A 230 21.78 8.68 28.87
C LYS A 230 22.06 9.58 27.68
N ASN A 231 22.02 9.03 26.46
CA ASN A 231 22.54 9.70 25.27
C ASN A 231 21.42 10.11 24.28
N GLU A 232 20.19 9.65 24.49
CA GLU A 232 19.05 9.85 23.60
C GLU A 232 19.32 9.37 22.15
N VAL A 233 20.18 8.35 22.01
CA VAL A 233 20.49 7.68 20.76
C VAL A 233 20.22 6.19 20.93
N LEU A 234 19.34 5.64 20.09
CA LEU A 234 18.91 4.25 20.12
C LEU A 234 19.73 3.37 19.16
#